data_84968a031fbfc5eddba8726e9d7b6d42
#
_entry.id   84968a031fbfc5eddba8726e9d7b6d42
#
_cell.length_a   1.000
_cell.length_b   1.000
_cell.length_c   1.000
_cell.angle_alpha   90.00
_cell.angle_beta   90.00
_cell.angle_gamma   90.00
#
_symmetry.space_group_name_H-M   'P 1'
#
loop_
_entity.id
_entity.type
_entity.pdbx_description
1 polymer ?
#
loop_
_entity_poly.entity_id
_entity_poly.type
_entity_poly.pdbx_seq_one_letter_code
_entity_poly.pdbx_strand_id
1 'polypeptide(L)'
;MAMRWLPMLLVLAALPLVAGSAQALKGEVLSIGDGDTIRVRQGGRAITVRLACIDAPETAQSPYGRQARSYLQQRLPIGREVILHVKTTDRYGRTVAEVISDININLAMVEDGQAFVYRQYLGGCDAKEYLDAEFRASRHRYGVWQVEGGITRPWDFREGRSAAVIPDGTTPGGRRYSCKEIGSYASAQELLRQGHTYLDGNGDGQACEALR
;
A
#
# COMPACT_ATOMS: atom_id res chain seq x y z
N MET A 1 51.05 56.78 7.96
CA MET A 1 49.65 56.39 7.58
C MET A 1 49.51 54.92 7.58
N ALA A 2 48.87 54.36 8.60
CA ALA A 2 48.70 52.95 8.75
C ALA A 2 47.24 52.61 8.43
N MET A 3 46.98 51.83 7.37
CA MET A 3 45.66 51.44 6.87
C MET A 3 45.26 50.16 7.58
N ARG A 4 44.30 50.26 8.50
CA ARG A 4 43.74 49.12 9.25
C ARG A 4 42.69 48.41 8.39
N TRP A 5 42.98 47.19 8.01
CA TRP A 5 42.00 46.30 7.37
C TRP A 5 41.10 45.64 8.43
N LEU A 6 39.81 45.91 8.35
CA LEU A 6 38.79 45.17 9.13
C LEU A 6 38.43 43.87 8.40
N PRO A 7 38.42 42.74 9.06
CA PRO A 7 37.88 41.50 8.46
C PRO A 7 36.34 41.51 8.46
N MET A 8 35.77 41.37 7.29
CA MET A 8 34.32 41.20 7.08
C MET A 8 33.93 39.79 7.48
N LEU A 9 33.28 39.65 8.64
CA LEU A 9 32.72 38.39 9.10
C LEU A 9 31.48 38.05 8.24
N LEU A 10 31.60 36.99 7.41
CA LEU A 10 30.47 36.41 6.68
C LEU A 10 29.65 35.57 7.67
N VAL A 11 28.49 36.05 8.09
CA VAL A 11 27.52 35.29 8.86
C VAL A 11 26.74 34.40 7.89
N LEU A 12 27.08 33.12 7.83
CA LEU A 12 26.27 32.13 7.16
C LEU A 12 24.99 31.90 7.98
N ALA A 13 23.86 32.44 7.52
CA ALA A 13 22.55 32.12 8.08
C ALA A 13 22.13 30.70 7.64
N ALA A 14 22.19 29.75 8.58
CA ALA A 14 21.63 28.44 8.38
C ALA A 14 20.10 28.55 8.37
N LEU A 15 19.47 28.36 7.22
CA LEU A 15 18.02 28.20 7.10
C LEU A 15 17.62 26.85 7.76
N PRO A 16 16.65 26.85 8.69
CA PRO A 16 16.14 25.60 9.24
C PRO A 16 15.40 24.82 8.15
N LEU A 17 15.82 23.58 7.88
CA LEU A 17 15.04 22.61 7.12
C LEU A 17 13.76 22.33 7.91
N VAL A 18 12.65 22.90 7.49
CA VAL A 18 11.32 22.54 8.02
C VAL A 18 10.99 21.17 7.42
N ALA A 19 11.30 20.11 8.16
CA ALA A 19 10.75 18.79 7.87
C ALA A 19 9.23 18.89 7.98
N GLY A 20 8.53 18.81 6.84
CA GLY A 20 7.07 18.80 6.80
C GLY A 20 6.55 17.61 7.60
N SER A 21 6.07 17.84 8.82
CA SER A 21 5.39 16.82 9.60
C SER A 21 4.14 16.38 8.85
N ALA A 22 3.99 15.08 8.61
CA ALA A 22 2.76 14.49 8.07
C ALA A 22 1.59 14.96 8.95
N GLN A 23 0.65 15.70 8.36
CA GLN A 23 -0.42 16.34 9.10
C GLN A 23 -1.45 15.28 9.52
N ALA A 24 -1.54 15.02 10.82
CA ALA A 24 -2.56 14.16 11.40
C ALA A 24 -3.86 14.98 11.57
N LEU A 25 -4.91 14.58 10.87
CA LEU A 25 -6.22 15.23 10.94
C LEU A 25 -7.20 14.32 11.70
N LYS A 26 -7.96 14.90 12.65
CA LYS A 26 -9.06 14.19 13.31
C LYS A 26 -10.33 14.27 12.46
N GLY A 27 -11.08 13.18 12.45
CA GLY A 27 -12.37 13.12 11.77
C GLY A 27 -13.31 12.09 12.37
N GLU A 28 -14.57 12.13 11.96
CA GLU A 28 -15.63 11.21 12.38
C GLU A 28 -16.19 10.49 11.16
N VAL A 29 -16.28 9.17 11.20
CA VAL A 29 -16.80 8.35 10.10
C VAL A 29 -18.26 8.63 9.87
N LEU A 30 -18.61 9.01 8.64
CA LEU A 30 -20.00 9.28 8.21
C LEU A 30 -20.61 8.12 7.43
N SER A 31 -19.81 7.47 6.59
CA SER A 31 -20.25 6.30 5.82
C SER A 31 -19.06 5.55 5.24
N ILE A 32 -19.28 4.28 4.90
CA ILE A 32 -18.35 3.43 4.16
C ILE A 32 -18.86 3.32 2.72
N GLY A 33 -18.02 3.72 1.76
CA GLY A 33 -18.33 3.64 0.32
C GLY A 33 -18.17 2.21 -0.20
N ASP A 34 -16.93 1.78 -0.26
CA ASP A 34 -16.49 0.46 -0.70
C ASP A 34 -15.44 -0.13 0.26
N GLY A 35 -14.60 -1.05 -0.21
CA GLY A 35 -13.57 -1.71 0.63
C GLY A 35 -12.41 -0.82 1.06
N ASP A 36 -12.25 0.37 0.49
CA ASP A 36 -11.11 1.25 0.80
C ASP A 36 -11.42 2.74 0.64
N THR A 37 -12.70 3.09 0.60
CA THR A 37 -13.17 4.47 0.51
C THR A 37 -14.20 4.75 1.58
N ILE A 38 -13.98 5.79 2.38
CA ILE A 38 -14.89 6.22 3.45
C ILE A 38 -15.23 7.70 3.30
N ARG A 39 -16.33 8.13 3.91
CA ARG A 39 -16.62 9.53 4.13
C ARG A 39 -16.41 9.89 5.58
N VAL A 40 -15.76 11.01 5.82
CA VAL A 40 -15.38 11.47 7.15
C VAL A 40 -15.79 12.94 7.32
N ARG A 41 -16.33 13.30 8.49
CA ARG A 41 -16.51 14.70 8.90
C ARG A 41 -15.20 15.21 9.47
N GLN A 42 -14.58 16.20 8.81
CA GLN A 42 -13.34 16.82 9.22
C GLN A 42 -13.54 18.34 9.24
N GLY A 43 -13.31 18.99 10.40
CA GLY A 43 -13.45 20.44 10.52
C GLY A 43 -14.85 20.95 10.11
N GLY A 44 -15.92 20.21 10.40
CA GLY A 44 -17.30 20.54 10.03
C GLY A 44 -17.66 20.22 8.58
N ARG A 45 -16.75 19.74 7.74
CA ARG A 45 -17.00 19.37 6.34
C ARG A 45 -16.94 17.87 6.13
N ALA A 46 -17.78 17.34 5.24
CA ALA A 46 -17.69 15.96 4.80
C ALA A 46 -16.63 15.84 3.68
N ILE A 47 -15.62 15.03 3.89
CA ILE A 47 -14.58 14.72 2.90
C ILE A 47 -14.63 13.24 2.54
N THR A 48 -14.18 12.89 1.33
CA THR A 48 -13.99 11.50 0.92
C THR A 48 -12.53 11.15 1.16
N VAL A 49 -12.29 10.04 1.86
CA VAL A 49 -10.97 9.51 2.18
C VAL A 49 -10.79 8.18 1.48
N ARG A 50 -9.74 8.08 0.67
CA ARG A 50 -9.24 6.84 0.07
C ARG A 50 -8.14 6.29 0.97
N LEU A 51 -8.26 5.04 1.40
CA LEU A 51 -7.24 4.38 2.20
C LEU A 51 -5.95 4.27 1.39
N ALA A 52 -4.87 4.84 1.93
CA ALA A 52 -3.56 4.88 1.27
C ALA A 52 -2.91 3.49 1.19
N CYS A 53 -2.06 3.28 0.19
CA CYS A 53 -1.14 2.16 0.06
C CYS A 53 -1.81 0.79 -0.17
N ILE A 54 -3.13 0.73 -0.24
CA ILE A 54 -3.91 -0.48 -0.48
C ILE A 54 -4.90 -0.28 -1.64
N ASP A 55 -5.38 -1.41 -2.17
CA ASP A 55 -6.46 -1.45 -3.15
C ASP A 55 -7.38 -2.63 -2.83
N ALA A 56 -8.62 -2.35 -2.44
CA ALA A 56 -9.60 -3.38 -2.11
C ALA A 56 -10.32 -3.87 -3.37
N PRO A 57 -10.85 -5.09 -3.35
CA PRO A 57 -11.66 -5.59 -4.45
C PRO A 57 -12.83 -4.65 -4.75
N GLU A 58 -13.07 -4.43 -6.03
CA GLU A 58 -14.24 -3.69 -6.50
C GLU A 58 -15.55 -4.35 -6.04
N THR A 59 -16.59 -3.59 -5.84
CA THR A 59 -17.91 -4.13 -5.43
C THR A 59 -18.40 -5.22 -6.38
N ALA A 60 -18.04 -5.11 -7.68
CA ALA A 60 -18.36 -6.10 -8.70
C ALA A 60 -17.54 -7.39 -8.62
N GLN A 61 -16.42 -7.40 -7.90
CA GLN A 61 -15.63 -8.60 -7.64
C GLN A 61 -16.26 -9.45 -6.51
N SER A 62 -17.44 -10.01 -6.77
CA SER A 62 -18.18 -10.81 -5.79
C SER A 62 -17.46 -12.13 -5.48
N PRO A 63 -17.42 -12.59 -4.20
CA PRO A 63 -18.02 -11.93 -3.02
C PRO A 63 -17.09 -10.91 -2.34
N TYR A 64 -15.85 -10.80 -2.77
CA TYR A 64 -14.72 -10.15 -2.08
C TYR A 64 -14.93 -8.64 -1.86
N GLY A 65 -15.45 -7.92 -2.86
CA GLY A 65 -15.71 -6.48 -2.70
C GLY A 65 -16.72 -6.18 -1.60
N ARG A 66 -17.76 -7.02 -1.48
CA ARG A 66 -18.74 -6.88 -0.38
C ARG A 66 -18.14 -7.28 0.97
N GLN A 67 -17.29 -8.30 1.00
CA GLN A 67 -16.60 -8.74 2.21
C GLN A 67 -15.66 -7.64 2.71
N ALA A 68 -14.82 -7.06 1.84
CA ALA A 68 -13.94 -5.96 2.17
C ALA A 68 -14.70 -4.75 2.73
N ARG A 69 -15.82 -4.35 2.07
CA ARG A 69 -16.68 -3.28 2.56
C ARG A 69 -17.27 -3.59 3.94
N SER A 70 -17.77 -4.81 4.13
CA SER A 70 -18.38 -5.23 5.41
C SER A 70 -17.35 -5.26 6.53
N TYR A 71 -16.13 -5.75 6.24
CA TYR A 71 -15.03 -5.73 7.19
C TYR A 71 -14.67 -4.29 7.59
N LEU A 72 -14.51 -3.39 6.63
CA LEU A 72 -14.22 -1.98 6.90
C LEU A 72 -15.32 -1.33 7.75
N GLN A 73 -16.58 -1.65 7.50
CA GLN A 73 -17.73 -1.14 8.27
C GLN A 73 -17.73 -1.65 9.72
N GLN A 74 -17.28 -2.89 9.96
CA GLN A 74 -17.13 -3.43 11.31
C GLN A 74 -15.99 -2.76 12.08
N ARG A 75 -14.89 -2.47 11.40
CA ARG A 75 -13.72 -1.78 11.98
C ARG A 75 -13.99 -0.29 12.22
N LEU A 76 -14.79 0.34 11.37
CA LEU A 76 -15.12 1.76 11.38
C LEU A 76 -16.64 1.99 11.41
N PRO A 77 -17.30 1.74 12.55
CA PRO A 77 -18.72 2.09 12.71
C PRO A 77 -18.96 3.58 12.44
N ILE A 78 -20.15 3.92 11.95
CA ILE A 78 -20.56 5.32 11.79
C ILE A 78 -20.50 6.05 13.14
N GLY A 79 -19.94 7.27 13.15
CA GLY A 79 -19.67 8.05 14.35
C GLY A 79 -18.31 7.76 15.01
N ARG A 80 -17.56 6.78 14.51
CA ARG A 80 -16.23 6.47 15.02
C ARG A 80 -15.26 7.63 14.76
N GLU A 81 -14.55 8.07 15.80
CA GLU A 81 -13.45 9.01 15.63
C GLU A 81 -12.23 8.29 15.04
N VAL A 82 -11.57 8.96 14.10
CA VAL A 82 -10.37 8.48 13.42
C VAL A 82 -9.32 9.57 13.32
N ILE A 83 -8.06 9.16 13.23
CA ILE A 83 -6.94 10.02 12.87
C ILE A 83 -6.54 9.69 11.42
N LEU A 84 -6.43 10.71 10.59
CA LEU A 84 -6.01 10.60 9.20
C LEU A 84 -4.56 11.03 9.08
N HIS A 85 -3.66 10.11 8.80
CA HIS A 85 -2.29 10.43 8.39
C HIS A 85 -2.30 10.68 6.88
N VAL A 86 -2.54 11.93 6.50
CA VAL A 86 -2.69 12.34 5.10
C VAL A 86 -1.38 12.18 4.36
N LYS A 87 -1.42 11.51 3.21
CA LYS A 87 -0.29 11.32 2.29
C LYS A 87 -0.35 12.32 1.13
N THR A 88 -1.53 12.45 0.51
CA THR A 88 -1.76 13.31 -0.65
C THR A 88 -3.25 13.54 -0.89
N THR A 89 -3.56 14.27 -1.94
CA THR A 89 -4.91 14.35 -2.53
C THR A 89 -4.83 13.77 -3.94
N ASP A 90 -5.75 12.89 -4.30
CA ASP A 90 -5.74 12.28 -5.63
C ASP A 90 -6.38 13.20 -6.70
N ARG A 91 -6.29 12.77 -7.97
CA ARG A 91 -6.85 13.51 -9.12
C ARG A 91 -8.36 13.71 -9.07
N TYR A 92 -9.08 12.98 -8.22
CA TYR A 92 -10.52 13.09 -8.02
C TYR A 92 -10.88 13.95 -6.82
N GLY A 93 -9.89 14.57 -6.16
CA GLY A 93 -10.07 15.41 -4.99
C GLY A 93 -10.30 14.65 -3.69
N ARG A 94 -10.08 13.32 -3.65
CA ARG A 94 -10.17 12.52 -2.43
C ARG A 94 -8.90 12.68 -1.61
N THR A 95 -9.04 12.80 -0.30
CA THR A 95 -7.90 12.74 0.63
C THR A 95 -7.38 11.30 0.69
N VAL A 96 -6.11 11.08 0.37
CA VAL A 96 -5.46 9.76 0.48
C VAL A 96 -4.73 9.70 1.82
N ALA A 97 -5.12 8.77 2.70
CA ALA A 97 -4.62 8.72 4.06
C ALA A 97 -4.49 7.29 4.61
N GLU A 98 -3.59 7.10 5.55
CA GLU A 98 -3.74 6.00 6.51
C GLU A 98 -4.75 6.43 7.57
N VAL A 99 -5.69 5.54 7.86
CA VAL A 99 -6.79 5.74 8.81
C VAL A 99 -6.45 4.97 10.08
N ILE A 100 -6.29 5.70 11.18
CA ILE A 100 -5.98 5.11 12.48
C ILE A 100 -7.22 5.17 13.36
N SER A 101 -7.65 4.02 13.86
CA SER A 101 -8.69 3.86 14.86
C SER A 101 -8.28 2.71 15.79
N ASP A 102 -7.65 3.02 16.91
CA ASP A 102 -6.92 2.10 17.79
C ASP A 102 -5.72 1.40 17.10
N ILE A 103 -5.89 1.00 15.85
CA ILE A 103 -4.86 0.39 15.00
C ILE A 103 -4.84 1.09 13.62
N ASN A 104 -3.83 0.78 12.81
CA ASN A 104 -3.82 1.17 11.39
C ASN A 104 -4.80 0.28 10.61
N ILE A 105 -5.94 0.88 10.21
CA ILE A 105 -7.01 0.18 9.49
C ILE A 105 -6.57 -0.28 8.11
N ASN A 106 -5.76 0.53 7.41
CA ASN A 106 -5.25 0.17 6.09
C ASN A 106 -4.40 -1.12 6.17
N LEU A 107 -3.52 -1.19 7.17
CA LEU A 107 -2.69 -2.38 7.40
C LEU A 107 -3.54 -3.59 7.78
N ALA A 108 -4.54 -3.42 8.66
CA ALA A 108 -5.45 -4.49 9.05
C ALA A 108 -6.24 -5.05 7.86
N MET A 109 -6.64 -4.20 6.90
CA MET A 109 -7.28 -4.64 5.66
C MET A 109 -6.39 -5.59 4.86
N VAL A 110 -5.08 -5.32 4.81
CA VAL A 110 -4.12 -6.20 4.12
C VAL A 110 -3.89 -7.49 4.91
N GLU A 111 -3.66 -7.39 6.22
CA GLU A 111 -3.35 -8.52 7.08
C GLU A 111 -4.46 -9.57 7.13
N ASP A 112 -5.72 -9.12 7.09
CA ASP A 112 -6.89 -10.00 7.06
C ASP A 112 -7.35 -10.33 5.62
N GLY A 113 -6.52 -10.02 4.62
CA GLY A 113 -6.76 -10.36 3.21
C GLY A 113 -7.98 -9.67 2.61
N GLN A 114 -8.37 -8.50 3.12
CA GLN A 114 -9.50 -7.73 2.59
C GLN A 114 -9.09 -6.75 1.50
N ALA A 115 -7.79 -6.50 1.36
CA ALA A 115 -7.22 -5.64 0.33
C ALA A 115 -5.83 -6.16 -0.08
N PHE A 116 -5.39 -5.72 -1.26
CA PHE A 116 -4.02 -5.91 -1.73
C PHE A 116 -3.17 -4.69 -1.41
N VAL A 117 -1.86 -4.91 -1.22
CA VAL A 117 -0.89 -3.81 -1.20
C VAL A 117 -0.82 -3.19 -2.59
N TYR A 118 -1.04 -1.88 -2.67
CA TYR A 118 -0.94 -1.16 -3.94
C TYR A 118 0.48 -0.62 -4.13
N ARG A 119 1.36 -1.48 -4.64
CA ARG A 119 2.82 -1.24 -4.71
C ARG A 119 3.20 0.06 -5.37
N GLN A 120 2.47 0.48 -6.43
CA GLN A 120 2.71 1.74 -7.13
C GLN A 120 2.61 2.96 -6.21
N TYR A 121 1.81 2.89 -5.15
CA TYR A 121 1.54 4.00 -4.23
C TYR A 121 2.04 3.73 -2.80
N LEU A 122 2.94 2.76 -2.63
CA LEU A 122 3.42 2.33 -1.31
C LEU A 122 4.42 3.31 -0.67
N GLY A 123 5.02 4.21 -1.45
CA GLY A 123 6.09 5.11 -1.00
C GLY A 123 5.74 6.09 0.13
N GLY A 124 4.45 6.21 0.46
CA GLY A 124 3.99 7.03 1.59
C GLY A 124 3.71 6.26 2.89
N CYS A 125 3.87 4.92 2.87
CA CYS A 125 3.61 4.01 4.00
C CYS A 125 4.87 3.22 4.36
N ASP A 126 4.85 2.48 5.46
CA ASP A 126 5.91 1.51 5.76
C ASP A 126 5.80 0.31 4.81
N ALA A 127 6.58 0.37 3.73
CA ALA A 127 6.54 -0.64 2.67
C ALA A 127 6.81 -2.05 3.22
N LYS A 128 7.75 -2.18 4.16
CA LYS A 128 8.09 -3.48 4.74
C LYS A 128 6.91 -4.06 5.52
N GLU A 129 6.28 -3.27 6.37
CA GLU A 129 5.16 -3.71 7.20
C GLU A 129 3.97 -4.17 6.33
N TYR A 130 3.61 -3.40 5.30
CA TYR A 130 2.51 -3.75 4.39
C TYR A 130 2.81 -5.01 3.57
N LEU A 131 4.04 -5.16 3.05
CA LEU A 131 4.42 -6.35 2.28
C LEU A 131 4.48 -7.60 3.16
N ASP A 132 4.98 -7.49 4.39
CA ASP A 132 4.99 -8.59 5.35
C ASP A 132 3.56 -9.00 5.76
N ALA A 133 2.64 -8.04 5.93
CA ALA A 133 1.22 -8.31 6.18
C ALA A 133 0.57 -9.04 5.01
N GLU A 134 0.78 -8.58 3.78
CA GLU A 134 0.28 -9.25 2.58
C GLU A 134 0.83 -10.67 2.44
N PHE A 135 2.13 -10.85 2.72
CA PHE A 135 2.74 -12.18 2.71
C PHE A 135 2.07 -13.11 3.74
N ARG A 136 1.85 -12.65 4.98
CA ARG A 136 1.14 -13.44 6.00
C ARG A 136 -0.27 -13.80 5.55
N ALA A 137 -1.04 -12.82 5.05
CA ALA A 137 -2.40 -13.05 4.55
C ALA A 137 -2.44 -14.10 3.42
N SER A 138 -1.50 -14.03 2.48
CA SER A 138 -1.40 -14.98 1.37
C SER A 138 -1.05 -16.39 1.84
N ARG A 139 -0.12 -16.53 2.79
CA ARG A 139 0.28 -17.81 3.37
C ARG A 139 -0.86 -18.49 4.14
N HIS A 140 -1.68 -17.71 4.82
CA HIS A 140 -2.86 -18.19 5.56
C HIS A 140 -4.11 -18.30 4.70
N ARG A 141 -4.05 -17.89 3.43
CA ARG A 141 -5.17 -17.87 2.48
C ARG A 141 -6.38 -17.06 3.00
N TYR A 142 -6.11 -15.92 3.61
CA TYR A 142 -7.17 -15.05 4.09
C TYR A 142 -7.82 -14.24 2.95
N GLY A 143 -9.14 -14.04 3.03
CA GLY A 143 -9.91 -13.18 2.15
C GLY A 143 -9.60 -13.39 0.66
N VAL A 144 -9.05 -12.38 0.00
CA VAL A 144 -8.71 -12.40 -1.44
C VAL A 144 -7.68 -13.48 -1.83
N TRP A 145 -7.00 -14.06 -0.85
CA TRP A 145 -5.98 -15.11 -1.04
C TRP A 145 -6.52 -16.53 -0.90
N GLN A 146 -7.84 -16.70 -0.69
CA GLN A 146 -8.48 -18.05 -0.67
C GLN A 146 -8.30 -18.76 -2.02
N VAL A 147 -8.19 -18.01 -3.09
CA VAL A 147 -7.82 -18.51 -4.41
C VAL A 147 -6.30 -18.50 -4.53
N GLU A 148 -5.72 -19.52 -5.12
CA GLU A 148 -4.27 -19.60 -5.34
C GLU A 148 -3.78 -18.40 -6.15
N GLY A 149 -2.71 -17.74 -5.69
CA GLY A 149 -2.21 -16.49 -6.26
C GLY A 149 -3.07 -15.26 -5.96
N GLY A 150 -4.20 -15.42 -5.28
CA GLY A 150 -5.18 -14.37 -5.02
C GLY A 150 -6.14 -14.15 -6.19
N ILE A 151 -7.23 -13.42 -5.95
CA ILE A 151 -8.17 -13.02 -7.01
C ILE A 151 -7.52 -12.00 -7.96
N THR A 152 -8.20 -11.73 -9.10
CA THR A 152 -7.80 -10.62 -9.99
C THR A 152 -7.59 -9.35 -9.18
N ARG A 153 -6.45 -8.71 -9.35
CA ARG A 153 -6.15 -7.45 -8.67
C ARG A 153 -7.18 -6.39 -9.05
N PRO A 154 -7.60 -5.50 -8.12
CA PRO A 154 -8.62 -4.49 -8.42
C PRO A 154 -8.24 -3.59 -9.61
N TRP A 155 -6.96 -3.20 -9.71
CA TRP A 155 -6.47 -2.39 -10.83
C TRP A 155 -6.54 -3.12 -12.17
N ASP A 156 -6.30 -4.44 -12.21
CA ASP A 156 -6.45 -5.26 -13.41
C ASP A 156 -7.93 -5.46 -13.78
N PHE A 157 -8.77 -5.67 -12.77
CA PHE A 157 -10.21 -5.79 -12.95
C PHE A 157 -10.82 -4.53 -13.57
N ARG A 158 -10.42 -3.33 -13.12
CA ARG A 158 -10.88 -2.05 -13.70
C ARG A 158 -10.48 -1.88 -15.15
N GLU A 159 -9.37 -2.48 -15.56
CA GLU A 159 -8.88 -2.45 -16.95
C GLU A 159 -9.39 -3.63 -17.79
N GLY A 160 -10.33 -4.42 -17.27
CA GLY A 160 -10.86 -5.59 -17.96
C GLY A 160 -9.86 -6.74 -18.12
N ARG A 161 -8.74 -6.67 -17.42
CA ARG A 161 -7.75 -7.75 -17.38
C ARG A 161 -8.22 -8.79 -16.36
N SER A 162 -8.53 -9.99 -16.80
CA SER A 162 -8.74 -11.12 -15.90
C SER A 162 -7.43 -11.43 -15.17
N ALA A 163 -7.53 -11.92 -13.91
CA ALA A 163 -6.39 -12.63 -13.37
C ALA A 163 -6.06 -13.72 -14.38
N ALA A 164 -4.92 -13.61 -15.01
CA ALA A 164 -4.35 -14.79 -15.61
C ALA A 164 -4.23 -15.79 -14.44
N VAL A 165 -5.00 -16.88 -14.52
CA VAL A 165 -4.64 -18.09 -13.78
C VAL A 165 -3.25 -18.36 -14.28
N ILE A 166 -2.24 -18.08 -13.47
CA ILE A 166 -0.86 -18.38 -13.80
C ILE A 166 -0.66 -19.84 -13.41
N PRO A 167 -0.88 -20.79 -14.36
CA PRO A 167 -0.47 -22.16 -14.10
C PRO A 167 1.02 -22.17 -14.32
N ASP A 168 1.86 -21.74 -13.51
CA ASP A 168 3.31 -21.80 -13.76
C ASP A 168 4.11 -20.48 -13.63
N GLY A 169 3.73 -19.56 -12.74
CA GLY A 169 4.66 -18.48 -12.34
C GLY A 169 5.14 -17.55 -13.46
N THR A 170 4.37 -17.37 -14.55
CA THR A 170 4.65 -16.40 -15.59
C THR A 170 3.93 -15.08 -15.34
N THR A 171 4.57 -13.94 -15.64
CA THR A 171 3.96 -12.61 -15.58
C THR A 171 2.74 -12.49 -16.51
N PRO A 172 1.83 -11.53 -16.27
CA PRO A 172 0.90 -11.06 -17.29
C PRO A 172 1.68 -10.66 -18.56
N GLY A 173 1.64 -11.52 -19.58
CA GLY A 173 2.50 -11.41 -20.77
C GLY A 173 3.36 -12.65 -21.04
N GLY A 174 3.31 -13.67 -20.19
CA GLY A 174 3.94 -14.97 -20.45
C GLY A 174 5.47 -15.00 -20.32
N ARG A 175 6.11 -13.94 -19.83
CA ARG A 175 7.57 -13.88 -19.71
C ARG A 175 8.05 -14.47 -18.39
N ARG A 176 8.93 -15.47 -18.46
CA ARG A 176 9.72 -15.95 -17.30
C ARG A 176 11.02 -15.17 -17.24
N TYR A 177 11.38 -14.68 -16.09
CA TYR A 177 12.70 -14.09 -15.85
C TYR A 177 13.70 -15.18 -15.50
N SER A 178 14.92 -15.08 -16.02
CA SER A 178 16.03 -15.88 -15.51
C SER A 178 16.78 -15.11 -14.42
N CYS A 179 17.44 -15.82 -13.51
CA CYS A 179 18.26 -15.18 -12.48
C CYS A 179 19.31 -14.23 -13.07
N LYS A 180 19.87 -14.59 -14.24
CA LYS A 180 20.83 -13.76 -14.97
C LYS A 180 20.23 -12.43 -15.45
N GLU A 181 18.99 -12.42 -15.91
CA GLU A 181 18.30 -11.19 -16.35
C GLU A 181 17.92 -10.30 -15.18
N ILE A 182 17.62 -10.90 -14.02
CA ILE A 182 17.26 -10.16 -12.80
C ILE A 182 18.50 -9.43 -12.24
N GLY A 183 19.66 -10.03 -12.30
CA GLY A 183 20.97 -9.43 -11.99
C GLY A 183 21.21 -9.09 -10.52
N SER A 184 20.23 -9.22 -9.63
CA SER A 184 20.43 -9.01 -8.18
C SER A 184 19.59 -9.94 -7.33
N TYR A 185 20.15 -10.42 -6.21
CA TYR A 185 19.44 -11.24 -5.23
C TYR A 185 18.19 -10.53 -4.65
N ALA A 186 18.35 -9.25 -4.32
CA ALA A 186 17.23 -8.46 -3.76
C ALA A 186 16.04 -8.37 -4.73
N SER A 187 16.30 -8.14 -6.02
CA SER A 187 15.25 -8.12 -7.05
C SER A 187 14.62 -9.50 -7.26
N ALA A 188 15.41 -10.58 -7.18
CA ALA A 188 14.89 -11.93 -7.26
C ALA A 188 13.96 -12.27 -6.09
N GLN A 189 14.34 -11.87 -4.87
CA GLN A 189 13.50 -12.02 -3.68
C GLN A 189 12.19 -11.23 -3.81
N GLU A 190 12.24 -10.04 -4.37
CA GLU A 190 11.03 -9.25 -4.63
C GLU A 190 10.11 -9.94 -5.64
N LEU A 191 10.65 -10.48 -6.73
CA LEU A 191 9.90 -11.25 -7.71
C LEU A 191 9.32 -12.54 -7.10
N LEU A 192 10.05 -13.23 -6.22
CA LEU A 192 9.53 -14.39 -5.50
C LEU A 192 8.32 -14.00 -4.63
N ARG A 193 8.40 -12.86 -3.92
CA ARG A 193 7.27 -12.32 -3.15
C ARG A 193 6.08 -11.94 -4.04
N GLN A 194 6.33 -11.59 -5.29
CA GLN A 194 5.30 -11.30 -6.29
C GLN A 194 4.67 -12.55 -6.92
N GLY A 195 5.12 -13.75 -6.50
CA GLY A 195 4.56 -15.02 -6.95
C GLY A 195 5.36 -15.73 -8.04
N HIS A 196 6.56 -15.24 -8.38
CA HIS A 196 7.47 -15.92 -9.32
C HIS A 196 8.19 -17.10 -8.65
N THR A 197 7.43 -18.08 -8.14
CA THR A 197 7.94 -19.21 -7.35
C THR A 197 8.94 -20.09 -8.10
N TYR A 198 8.93 -20.08 -9.42
CA TYR A 198 9.90 -20.78 -10.25
C TYR A 198 11.35 -20.23 -10.12
N LEU A 199 11.54 -19.06 -9.49
CA LEU A 199 12.85 -18.50 -9.17
C LEU A 199 13.46 -19.14 -7.92
N ASP A 200 12.67 -19.84 -7.13
CA ASP A 200 13.04 -20.63 -5.96
C ASP A 200 12.99 -22.12 -6.36
N GLY A 201 14.12 -22.62 -6.88
CA GLY A 201 14.19 -23.96 -7.48
C GLY A 201 14.14 -25.11 -6.46
N ASN A 202 14.47 -24.85 -5.18
CA ASN A 202 14.49 -25.86 -4.13
C ASN A 202 13.33 -25.70 -3.12
N GLY A 203 12.54 -24.59 -3.22
CA GLY A 203 11.37 -24.35 -2.39
C GLY A 203 11.70 -23.89 -0.96
N ASP A 204 12.90 -23.37 -0.73
CA ASP A 204 13.36 -22.94 0.60
C ASP A 204 13.00 -21.46 0.93
N GLY A 205 12.32 -20.79 0.04
CA GLY A 205 11.91 -19.38 0.18
C GLY A 205 12.99 -18.39 -0.30
N GLN A 206 14.02 -18.86 -1.03
CA GLN A 206 15.09 -18.03 -1.54
C GLN A 206 15.17 -18.13 -3.07
N ALA A 207 14.93 -17.00 -3.75
CA ALA A 207 15.01 -16.94 -5.20
C ALA A 207 16.44 -16.71 -5.66
N CYS A 208 16.85 -17.39 -6.73
CA CYS A 208 18.12 -17.12 -7.42
C CYS A 208 19.33 -17.04 -6.48
N GLU A 209 19.53 -18.02 -5.63
CA GLU A 209 20.60 -18.06 -4.62
C GLU A 209 22.02 -17.81 -5.20
N ALA A 210 22.25 -18.14 -6.47
CA ALA A 210 23.51 -17.88 -7.18
C ALA A 210 23.84 -16.38 -7.36
N LEU A 211 22.88 -15.48 -7.03
CA LEU A 211 23.07 -14.02 -7.06
C LEU A 211 23.42 -13.44 -5.68
N ARG A 212 23.64 -14.29 -4.69
CA ARG A 212 23.91 -13.93 -3.29
C ARG A 212 25.33 -13.43 -3.07
#